data_f327591a8b0a264992085165da1a61d3
#
_entry.id   f327591a8b0a264992085165da1a61d3
#
_cell.length_a   1.000
_cell.length_b   1.000
_cell.length_c   1.000
_cell.angle_alpha   90.00
_cell.angle_beta   90.00
_cell.angle_gamma   90.00
#
_symmetry.space_group_name_H-M   'P 1'
#
loop_
_entity.id
_entity.type
_entity.pdbx_description
1 polymer ?
#
loop_
_entity_poly.entity_id
_entity_poly.type
_entity_poly.pdbx_seq_one_letter_code
_entity_poly.pdbx_strand_id
1 'polypeptide(L)'
;YHGKHLAEVYYVDPNYVLWLANKFDPEKKQLKQLVELAKDFALIHSELSPPRKRVYSSSSRFVAKVGEKLEHLSVKIVTARLQVNTYKPDFYIDQFVTAIDQANCRYSFVVKATHRSQTPKALSCYSLKMTPGKTVTILSCKVLEHYESHGIQYTRLGYLKFDPKEF
;
A
#
# COMPACT_ATOMS: atom_id res chain seq x y z
N TYR A 1 0.42 -0.63 23.23
CA TYR A 1 -0.42 0.57 23.55
C TYR A 1 -0.71 0.72 25.05
N HIS A 2 0.26 0.36 25.90
CA HIS A 2 0.12 0.47 27.36
C HIS A 2 -0.18 1.93 27.76
N GLY A 3 -1.23 2.15 28.60
CA GLY A 3 -1.61 3.48 29.13
C GLY A 3 -2.35 4.40 28.17
N LYS A 4 -2.67 3.95 26.95
CA LYS A 4 -3.47 4.72 25.99
C LYS A 4 -4.94 4.35 26.03
N HIS A 5 -5.82 5.32 25.79
CA HIS A 5 -7.25 5.05 25.61
C HIS A 5 -7.52 4.35 24.29
N LEU A 6 -8.54 3.49 24.26
CA LEU A 6 -8.85 2.72 23.05
C LEU A 6 -9.19 3.61 21.84
N ALA A 7 -9.80 4.77 22.07
CA ALA A 7 -10.06 5.76 21.02
C ALA A 7 -8.77 6.31 20.38
N GLU A 8 -7.73 6.56 21.17
CA GLU A 8 -6.43 7.01 20.66
C GLU A 8 -5.76 5.90 19.85
N VAL A 9 -5.87 4.66 20.34
CA VAL A 9 -5.34 3.49 19.61
C VAL A 9 -6.09 3.30 18.30
N TYR A 10 -7.42 3.43 18.30
CA TYR A 10 -8.24 3.33 17.10
C TYR A 10 -7.86 4.40 16.06
N TYR A 11 -7.57 5.62 16.49
CA TYR A 11 -7.16 6.70 15.59
C TYR A 11 -5.82 6.41 14.89
N VAL A 12 -4.87 5.80 15.61
CA VAL A 12 -3.52 5.50 15.11
C VAL A 12 -3.46 4.16 14.37
N ASP A 13 -4.14 3.15 14.90
CA ASP A 13 -4.11 1.77 14.39
C ASP A 13 -5.50 1.11 14.51
N PRO A 14 -6.42 1.43 13.61
CA PRO A 14 -7.75 0.84 13.63
C PRO A 14 -7.73 -0.68 13.46
N ASN A 15 -6.74 -1.24 12.76
CA ASN A 15 -6.64 -2.69 12.54
C ASN A 15 -6.37 -3.45 13.84
N TYR A 16 -5.60 -2.87 14.76
CA TYR A 16 -5.39 -3.46 16.09
C TYR A 16 -6.69 -3.55 16.87
N VAL A 17 -7.52 -2.50 16.86
CA VAL A 17 -8.82 -2.49 17.54
C VAL A 17 -9.79 -3.47 16.90
N LEU A 18 -9.80 -3.58 15.57
CA LEU A 18 -10.59 -4.59 14.85
C LEU A 18 -10.13 -6.02 15.15
N TRP A 19 -8.83 -6.24 15.33
CA TRP A 19 -8.29 -7.52 15.75
C TRP A 19 -8.73 -7.86 17.18
N LEU A 20 -8.66 -6.91 18.12
CA LEU A 20 -9.19 -7.08 19.49
C LEU A 20 -10.67 -7.47 19.49
N ALA A 21 -11.48 -6.81 18.66
CA ALA A 21 -12.91 -7.07 18.57
C ALA A 21 -13.25 -8.46 18.02
N ASN A 22 -12.49 -8.96 17.05
CA ASN A 22 -12.89 -10.13 16.25
C ASN A 22 -12.11 -11.41 16.55
N LYS A 23 -10.89 -11.29 17.08
CA LYS A 23 -9.97 -12.44 17.20
C LYS A 23 -9.38 -12.65 18.60
N PHE A 24 -9.46 -11.65 19.46
CA PHE A 24 -8.90 -11.74 20.79
C PHE A 24 -9.90 -12.37 21.76
N ASP A 25 -9.51 -13.48 22.40
CA ASP A 25 -10.32 -14.16 23.45
C ASP A 25 -9.71 -13.86 24.81
N PRO A 26 -10.36 -13.04 25.66
CA PRO A 26 -9.81 -12.61 26.93
C PRO A 26 -10.12 -13.59 28.06
N GLU A 27 -9.12 -14.11 28.73
CA GLU A 27 -9.26 -14.90 29.95
C GLU A 27 -9.71 -14.09 31.18
N LYS A 28 -9.25 -12.82 31.29
CA LYS A 28 -9.52 -11.93 32.43
C LYS A 28 -10.77 -11.07 32.22
N LYS A 29 -11.59 -10.92 33.29
CA LYS A 29 -12.81 -10.11 33.27
C LYS A 29 -12.62 -8.67 32.76
N GLN A 30 -11.51 -8.01 33.17
CA GLN A 30 -11.19 -6.64 32.73
C GLN A 30 -10.92 -6.54 31.22
N LEU A 31 -10.31 -7.58 30.63
CA LEU A 31 -10.06 -7.65 29.21
C LEU A 31 -11.34 -7.93 28.41
N LYS A 32 -12.36 -8.56 29.03
CA LYS A 32 -13.68 -8.74 28.40
C LYS A 32 -14.37 -7.39 28.15
N GLN A 33 -14.29 -6.46 29.11
CA GLN A 33 -14.83 -5.11 28.93
C GLN A 33 -14.11 -4.35 27.80
N LEU A 34 -12.78 -4.52 27.69
CA LEU A 34 -12.00 -3.93 26.60
C LEU A 34 -12.44 -4.48 25.24
N VAL A 35 -12.70 -5.79 25.16
CA VAL A 35 -13.16 -6.42 23.90
C VAL A 35 -14.57 -5.95 23.53
N GLU A 36 -15.49 -5.82 24.51
CA GLU A 36 -16.82 -5.27 24.24
C GLU A 36 -16.74 -3.84 23.68
N LEU A 37 -15.94 -2.98 24.31
CA LEU A 37 -15.71 -1.63 23.79
C LEU A 37 -15.06 -1.66 22.39
N ALA A 38 -14.13 -2.58 22.12
CA ALA A 38 -13.54 -2.73 20.80
C ALA A 38 -14.57 -3.17 19.74
N LYS A 39 -15.58 -3.94 20.11
CA LYS A 39 -16.68 -4.32 19.19
C LYS A 39 -17.54 -3.11 18.81
N ASP A 40 -17.79 -2.18 19.73
CA ASP A 40 -18.48 -0.93 19.41
C ASP A 40 -17.70 -0.11 18.39
N PHE A 41 -16.37 0.01 18.57
CA PHE A 41 -15.50 0.64 17.57
C PHE A 41 -15.49 -0.09 16.23
N ALA A 42 -15.57 -1.42 16.23
CA ALA A 42 -15.63 -2.20 14.99
C ALA A 42 -16.95 -1.97 14.25
N LEU A 43 -18.06 -1.83 14.97
CA LEU A 43 -19.37 -1.49 14.41
C LEU A 43 -19.33 -0.11 13.76
N ILE A 44 -18.86 0.92 14.49
CA ILE A 44 -18.68 2.28 13.97
C ILE A 44 -17.77 2.27 12.74
N HIS A 45 -16.67 1.50 12.79
CA HIS A 45 -15.75 1.38 11.65
C HIS A 45 -16.43 0.80 10.41
N SER A 46 -17.29 -0.20 10.57
CA SER A 46 -18.04 -0.81 9.47
C SER A 46 -19.04 0.15 8.82
N GLU A 47 -19.63 1.06 9.60
CA GLU A 47 -20.55 2.08 9.12
C GLU A 47 -19.82 3.25 8.43
N LEU A 48 -18.73 3.74 9.04
CA LEU A 48 -17.94 4.85 8.49
C LEU A 48 -17.06 4.42 7.32
N SER A 49 -16.65 3.15 7.29
CA SER A 49 -15.86 2.55 6.23
C SER A 49 -16.65 1.37 5.66
N PRO A 50 -17.78 1.62 4.97
CA PRO A 50 -18.52 0.54 4.36
C PRO A 50 -17.54 -0.28 3.53
N PRO A 51 -17.65 -1.62 3.55
CA PRO A 51 -16.76 -2.46 2.78
C PRO A 51 -16.76 -1.91 1.37
N ARG A 52 -15.63 -1.32 0.96
CA ARG A 52 -15.47 -0.88 -0.42
C ARG A 52 -15.81 -2.12 -1.22
N LYS A 53 -17.04 -2.15 -1.81
CA LYS A 53 -17.37 -3.17 -2.80
C LYS A 53 -16.21 -3.11 -3.76
N ARG A 54 -15.28 -4.03 -3.59
CA ARG A 54 -14.20 -4.20 -4.54
C ARG A 54 -14.94 -4.60 -5.80
N VAL A 55 -15.25 -3.62 -6.62
CA VAL A 55 -15.66 -3.86 -8.00
C VAL A 55 -14.40 -4.45 -8.61
N TYR A 56 -14.30 -5.77 -8.47
CA TYR A 56 -13.36 -6.54 -9.27
C TYR A 56 -13.86 -6.36 -10.68
N SER A 57 -13.35 -5.34 -11.36
CA SER A 57 -13.59 -5.28 -12.79
C SER A 57 -12.92 -6.55 -13.31
N SER A 58 -13.73 -7.42 -13.86
CA SER A 58 -13.36 -8.71 -14.47
C SER A 58 -12.39 -8.58 -15.65
N SER A 59 -11.84 -7.41 -15.89
CA SER A 59 -10.99 -7.05 -17.02
C SER A 59 -9.53 -6.79 -16.67
N SER A 60 -9.06 -7.13 -15.45
CA SER A 60 -7.61 -7.09 -15.21
C SER A 60 -6.95 -8.19 -16.04
N ARG A 61 -5.98 -7.81 -16.85
CA ARG A 61 -5.19 -8.74 -17.66
C ARG A 61 -3.72 -8.47 -17.45
N PHE A 62 -2.91 -9.49 -17.67
CA PHE A 62 -1.47 -9.32 -17.73
C PHE A 62 -1.07 -8.51 -18.96
N VAL A 63 -0.07 -7.68 -18.81
CA VAL A 63 0.46 -6.83 -19.89
C VAL A 63 1.84 -7.33 -20.27
N ALA A 64 2.04 -7.56 -21.57
CA ALA A 64 3.30 -8.02 -22.16
C ALA A 64 3.78 -9.38 -21.60
N LYS A 65 4.92 -9.87 -22.04
CA LYS A 65 5.52 -11.12 -21.55
C LYS A 65 6.53 -10.82 -20.44
N VAL A 66 6.73 -11.77 -19.55
CA VAL A 66 7.81 -11.69 -18.56
C VAL A 66 9.17 -11.54 -19.29
N GLY A 67 9.94 -10.55 -18.85
CA GLY A 67 11.21 -10.18 -19.49
C GLY A 67 11.10 -9.10 -20.56
N GLU A 68 9.90 -8.77 -21.02
CA GLU A 68 9.68 -7.75 -22.05
C GLU A 68 9.87 -6.33 -21.49
N LYS A 69 10.36 -5.44 -22.34
CA LYS A 69 10.53 -4.02 -22.01
C LYS A 69 9.29 -3.25 -22.45
N LEU A 70 8.79 -2.40 -21.56
CA LEU A 70 7.72 -1.45 -21.83
C LEU A 70 8.29 -0.03 -21.84
N GLU A 71 7.77 0.82 -22.72
CA GLU A 71 8.19 2.20 -22.86
C GLU A 71 6.96 3.13 -22.82
N HIS A 72 7.17 4.35 -22.30
CA HIS A 72 6.15 5.39 -22.22
C HIS A 72 4.82 4.95 -21.58
N LEU A 73 4.90 4.19 -20.49
CA LEU A 73 3.74 3.68 -19.78
C LEU A 73 3.20 4.75 -18.82
N SER A 74 1.99 5.26 -19.10
CA SER A 74 1.29 6.19 -18.21
C SER A 74 0.39 5.41 -17.26
N VAL A 75 0.58 5.57 -15.94
CA VAL A 75 -0.18 4.87 -14.92
C VAL A 75 -0.63 5.82 -13.81
N LYS A 76 -1.85 5.59 -13.32
CA LYS A 76 -2.40 6.26 -12.14
C LYS A 76 -2.10 5.45 -10.89
N ILE A 77 -1.50 6.06 -9.88
CA ILE A 77 -1.16 5.41 -8.62
C ILE A 77 -2.45 5.12 -7.84
N VAL A 78 -2.65 3.88 -7.46
CA VAL A 78 -3.78 3.41 -6.65
C VAL A 78 -3.39 3.37 -5.18
N THR A 79 -2.24 2.77 -4.86
CA THR A 79 -1.69 2.74 -3.51
C THR A 79 -0.18 2.97 -3.53
N ALA A 80 0.32 3.60 -2.48
CA ALA A 80 1.75 3.71 -2.23
C ALA A 80 1.98 3.46 -0.73
N ARG A 81 2.81 2.48 -0.39
CA ARG A 81 3.11 2.07 0.98
C ARG A 81 4.61 2.11 1.21
N LEU A 82 5.03 2.64 2.35
CA LEU A 82 6.42 2.57 2.74
C LEU A 82 6.77 1.14 3.15
N GLN A 83 7.89 0.66 2.67
CA GLN A 83 8.42 -0.66 2.94
C GLN A 83 9.88 -0.52 3.34
N VAL A 84 10.25 -1.17 4.44
CA VAL A 84 11.65 -1.24 4.86
C VAL A 84 12.47 -1.98 3.82
N ASN A 85 13.61 -1.41 3.43
CA ASN A 85 14.50 -2.07 2.48
C ASN A 85 15.09 -3.34 3.09
N THR A 86 14.96 -4.46 2.39
CA THR A 86 15.38 -5.78 2.89
C THR A 86 16.90 -5.89 3.07
N TYR A 87 17.69 -5.18 2.27
CA TYR A 87 19.14 -5.29 2.27
C TYR A 87 19.83 -4.31 3.23
N LYS A 88 19.23 -3.14 3.45
CA LYS A 88 19.79 -2.08 4.30
C LYS A 88 18.65 -1.39 5.07
N PRO A 89 18.03 -2.07 6.04
CA PRO A 89 16.81 -1.61 6.72
C PRO A 89 17.02 -0.30 7.50
N ASP A 90 18.22 -0.08 8.02
CA ASP A 90 18.54 1.11 8.81
C ASP A 90 18.77 2.37 7.96
N PHE A 91 19.03 2.19 6.65
CA PHE A 91 19.47 3.28 5.77
C PHE A 91 18.49 3.62 4.67
N TYR A 92 17.64 2.68 4.26
CA TYR A 92 16.74 2.86 3.12
C TYR A 92 15.30 2.46 3.44
N ILE A 93 14.39 3.25 2.90
CA ILE A 93 12.96 2.94 2.88
C ILE A 93 12.51 2.96 1.43
N ASP A 94 11.89 1.89 0.97
CA ASP A 94 11.32 1.77 -0.36
C ASP A 94 9.83 2.12 -0.34
N GLN A 95 9.26 2.46 -1.50
CA GLN A 95 7.82 2.53 -1.68
C GLN A 95 7.34 1.37 -2.54
N PHE A 96 6.45 0.54 -1.99
CA PHE A 96 5.68 -0.42 -2.78
C PHE A 96 4.45 0.29 -3.35
N VAL A 97 4.34 0.30 -4.67
CA VAL A 97 3.32 1.03 -5.40
C VAL A 97 2.45 0.05 -6.19
N THR A 98 1.14 0.25 -6.14
CA THR A 98 0.23 -0.33 -7.12
C THR A 98 -0.38 0.76 -7.97
N ALA A 99 -0.50 0.51 -9.26
CA ALA A 99 -0.97 1.48 -10.23
C ALA A 99 -1.89 0.82 -11.28
N ILE A 100 -2.60 1.65 -12.04
CA ILE A 100 -3.54 1.22 -13.06
C ILE A 100 -3.35 2.11 -14.31
N ASP A 101 -3.42 1.52 -15.50
CA ASP A 101 -3.46 2.27 -16.75
C ASP A 101 -4.90 2.59 -17.20
N GLN A 102 -5.02 3.25 -18.32
CA GLN A 102 -6.32 3.60 -18.91
C GLN A 102 -7.14 2.36 -19.36
N ALA A 103 -6.47 1.25 -19.63
CA ALA A 103 -7.10 -0.02 -20.01
C ALA A 103 -7.47 -0.90 -18.80
N ASN A 104 -7.40 -0.36 -17.58
CA ASN A 104 -7.62 -1.08 -16.31
C ASN A 104 -6.62 -2.21 -16.01
N CYS A 105 -5.49 -2.27 -16.72
CA CYS A 105 -4.43 -3.20 -16.38
C CYS A 105 -3.73 -2.75 -15.10
N ARG A 106 -3.38 -3.70 -14.23
CA ARG A 106 -2.81 -3.39 -12.92
C ARG A 106 -1.33 -3.73 -12.87
N TYR A 107 -0.61 -2.81 -12.29
CA TYR A 107 0.84 -2.88 -12.15
C TYR A 107 1.23 -2.80 -10.69
N SER A 108 2.33 -3.46 -10.35
CA SER A 108 3.01 -3.27 -9.07
C SER A 108 4.50 -3.05 -9.31
N PHE A 109 5.10 -2.18 -8.51
CA PHE A 109 6.53 -1.91 -8.58
C PHE A 109 7.06 -1.32 -7.28
N VAL A 110 8.37 -1.39 -7.11
CA VAL A 110 9.06 -0.80 -5.97
C VAL A 110 9.89 0.37 -6.44
N VAL A 111 9.67 1.52 -5.83
CA VAL A 111 10.50 2.71 -6.00
C VAL A 111 11.49 2.76 -4.85
N LYS A 112 12.77 2.65 -5.17
CA LYS A 112 13.84 2.67 -4.17
C LYS A 112 14.04 4.07 -3.60
N ALA A 113 14.23 4.15 -2.29
CA ALA A 113 14.56 5.38 -1.61
C ALA A 113 16.00 5.77 -1.80
N THR A 114 16.24 7.07 -1.71
CA THR A 114 17.57 7.61 -1.44
C THR A 114 17.97 7.39 0.01
N HIS A 115 19.26 7.40 0.28
CA HIS A 115 19.85 7.15 1.59
C HIS A 115 19.29 8.09 2.68
N ARG A 116 18.91 7.54 3.84
CA ARG A 116 18.36 8.30 4.98
C ARG A 116 19.25 9.45 5.47
N SER A 117 20.60 9.31 5.33
CA SER A 117 21.56 10.32 5.79
C SER A 117 21.59 11.58 4.92
N GLN A 118 20.97 11.58 3.76
CA GLN A 118 21.02 12.74 2.87
C GLN A 118 20.02 13.84 3.21
N THR A 119 19.22 13.70 4.20
CA THR A 119 18.42 14.69 4.95
C THR A 119 17.03 14.15 5.34
N PRO A 120 16.44 14.56 6.49
CA PRO A 120 15.02 14.32 6.79
C PRO A 120 14.06 14.82 5.70
N LYS A 121 14.47 15.83 4.92
CA LYS A 121 13.75 16.34 3.75
C LYS A 121 13.67 15.33 2.61
N ALA A 122 14.68 14.48 2.42
CA ALA A 122 14.67 13.45 1.38
C ALA A 122 13.59 12.38 1.64
N LEU A 123 13.33 12.04 2.89
CA LEU A 123 12.26 11.11 3.25
C LEU A 123 10.87 11.69 3.00
N SER A 124 10.65 12.96 3.35
CA SER A 124 9.38 13.65 3.11
C SER A 124 9.14 13.87 1.59
N CYS A 125 10.15 14.28 0.85
CA CYS A 125 10.06 14.41 -0.60
C CYS A 125 9.82 13.06 -1.29
N TYR A 126 10.40 12.00 -0.76
CA TYR A 126 10.24 10.67 -1.32
C TYR A 126 8.83 10.12 -1.10
N SER A 127 8.25 10.31 0.08
CA SER A 127 6.87 9.92 0.35
C SER A 127 5.84 10.69 -0.50
N LEU A 128 6.21 11.88 -0.96
CA LEU A 128 5.36 12.71 -1.82
C LEU A 128 5.44 12.34 -3.32
N LYS A 129 6.48 11.61 -3.75
CA LYS A 129 6.68 11.27 -5.16
C LYS A 129 5.59 10.34 -5.69
N MET A 130 5.26 9.30 -4.92
CA MET A 130 4.26 8.31 -5.30
C MET A 130 3.05 8.41 -4.38
N THR A 131 2.14 9.33 -4.66
CA THR A 131 0.90 9.50 -3.89
C THR A 131 -0.29 8.91 -4.62
N PRO A 132 -1.23 8.26 -3.92
CA PRO A 132 -2.47 7.79 -4.52
C PRO A 132 -3.21 8.89 -5.28
N GLY A 133 -3.69 8.56 -6.46
CA GLY A 133 -4.39 9.50 -7.36
C GLY A 133 -3.49 10.22 -8.36
N LYS A 134 -2.18 10.32 -8.11
CA LYS A 134 -1.23 10.92 -9.06
C LYS A 134 -1.06 10.02 -10.30
N THR A 135 -1.00 10.60 -11.47
CA THR A 135 -0.59 9.92 -12.70
C THR A 135 0.90 10.16 -12.93
N VAL A 136 1.62 9.11 -13.27
CA VAL A 136 3.06 9.16 -13.55
C VAL A 136 3.37 8.45 -14.86
N THR A 137 4.38 8.96 -15.56
CA THR A 137 4.88 8.37 -16.79
C THR A 137 6.18 7.62 -16.53
N ILE A 138 6.15 6.33 -16.80
CA ILE A 138 7.32 5.45 -16.75
C ILE A 138 7.90 5.43 -18.16
N LEU A 139 9.04 6.09 -18.35
CA LEU A 139 9.71 6.16 -19.65
C LEU A 139 10.17 4.78 -20.14
N SER A 140 10.60 3.94 -19.20
CA SER A 140 11.08 2.59 -19.52
C SER A 140 11.00 1.71 -18.29
N CYS A 141 10.55 0.47 -18.46
CA CYS A 141 10.55 -0.56 -17.42
C CYS A 141 10.64 -1.95 -18.06
N LYS A 142 10.83 -2.97 -17.23
CA LYS A 142 10.83 -4.38 -17.62
C LYS A 142 9.80 -5.15 -16.83
N VAL A 143 9.06 -6.04 -17.48
CA VAL A 143 8.14 -6.97 -16.80
C VAL A 143 8.97 -8.03 -16.09
N LEU A 144 8.83 -8.12 -14.76
CA LEU A 144 9.57 -9.08 -13.94
C LEU A 144 8.77 -10.37 -13.73
N GLU A 145 7.49 -10.23 -13.44
CA GLU A 145 6.61 -11.37 -13.18
C GLU A 145 5.14 -10.99 -13.36
N HIS A 146 4.32 -12.01 -13.50
CA HIS A 146 2.88 -11.94 -13.44
C HIS A 146 2.40 -12.67 -12.19
N TYR A 147 1.48 -12.07 -11.45
CA TYR A 147 0.89 -12.72 -10.28
C TYR A 147 -0.56 -12.31 -10.10
N GLU A 148 -1.30 -13.11 -9.35
CA GLU A 148 -2.67 -12.84 -8.97
C GLU A 148 -2.77 -12.64 -7.46
N SER A 149 -3.53 -11.63 -7.06
CA SER A 149 -3.84 -11.37 -5.66
C SER A 149 -5.29 -10.98 -5.50
N HIS A 150 -6.04 -11.75 -4.71
CA HIS A 150 -7.47 -11.56 -4.46
C HIS A 150 -8.32 -11.51 -5.77
N GLY A 151 -8.02 -12.38 -6.73
CA GLY A 151 -8.72 -12.44 -8.02
C GLY A 151 -8.36 -11.30 -8.98
N ILE A 152 -7.33 -10.53 -8.70
CA ILE A 152 -6.84 -9.43 -9.54
C ILE A 152 -5.47 -9.78 -10.09
N GLN A 153 -5.32 -9.68 -11.41
CA GLN A 153 -4.06 -9.91 -12.10
C GLN A 153 -3.17 -8.66 -12.06
N TYR A 154 -1.91 -8.83 -11.68
CA TYR A 154 -0.90 -7.79 -11.60
C TYR A 154 0.32 -8.12 -12.46
N THR A 155 0.79 -7.13 -13.20
CA THR A 155 2.09 -7.18 -13.87
C THR A 155 3.11 -6.44 -13.00
N ARG A 156 4.12 -7.17 -12.48
CA ARG A 156 5.19 -6.58 -11.68
C ARG A 156 6.27 -6.01 -12.58
N LEU A 157 6.57 -4.73 -12.33
CA LEU A 157 7.57 -3.98 -13.10
C LEU A 157 8.86 -3.79 -12.30
N GLY A 158 9.99 -3.76 -13.00
CA GLY A 158 11.29 -3.41 -12.47
C GLY A 158 12.10 -2.59 -13.45
N TYR A 159 13.32 -2.21 -13.06
CA TYR A 159 14.21 -1.38 -13.88
C TYR A 159 13.56 -0.08 -14.37
N LEU A 160 12.83 0.57 -13.45
CA LEU A 160 12.01 1.73 -13.73
C LEU A 160 12.86 2.97 -14.01
N LYS A 161 12.53 3.67 -15.11
CA LYS A 161 13.00 5.01 -15.41
C LYS A 161 11.79 5.92 -15.54
N PHE A 162 11.70 6.93 -14.69
CA PHE A 162 10.62 7.92 -14.70
C PHE A 162 11.03 9.18 -15.45
N ASP A 163 10.05 9.98 -15.86
CA ASP A 163 10.32 11.31 -16.40
C ASP A 163 10.87 12.19 -15.25
N PRO A 164 12.06 12.81 -15.40
CA PRO A 164 12.64 13.70 -14.39
C PRO A 164 11.75 14.89 -14.02
N LYS A 165 10.85 15.29 -14.91
CA LYS A 165 9.92 16.41 -14.67
C LYS A 165 8.81 16.08 -13.68
N GLU A 166 8.59 14.80 -13.38
CA GLU A 166 7.54 14.35 -12.46
C GLU A 166 8.00 14.20 -11.00
N PHE A 167 9.31 14.40 -10.74
CA PHE A 167 9.94 14.19 -9.44
C PHE A 167 10.62 15.45 -8.88
#